data_0f0f906c46b97b4850b5acdb46f75a67
#
_entry.id   0f0f906c46b97b4850b5acdb46f75a67
#
_cell.length_a   1.000
_cell.length_b   1.000
_cell.length_c   1.000
_cell.angle_alpha   90.00
_cell.angle_beta   90.00
_cell.angle_gamma   90.00
#
_symmetry.space_group_name_H-M   'P 1'
#
loop_
_entity.id
_entity.type
_entity.pdbx_description
1 polymer ?
#
loop_
_entity_poly.entity_id
_entity_poly.type
_entity_poly.pdbx_seq_one_letter_code
_entity_poly.pdbx_strand_id
1 'polypeptide(L)'
;EPAFFLALDQVQDPRNLGAVLRTAEATGAHGVIVPKHHAAGLTGAAAKSAMGAAELIPVARETNLVNALETLKKEGVWTVGAVPAGGKLPWELEMTGPICLVLGGEGEGLRPLVAKSCDFLVSLPMRGRLYSLTVSPAPSVLCYEVVRQRGGNKGLDRKPLT
;
A
#
# COMPACT_ATOMS: atom_id res chain seq x y z
N GLU A 1 8.09 4.63 -15.84
CA GLU A 1 7.77 3.41 -15.10
C GLU A 1 6.26 3.17 -15.06
N PRO A 2 5.82 1.91 -15.00
CA PRO A 2 4.41 1.63 -14.79
C PRO A 2 3.91 2.24 -13.47
N ALA A 3 2.64 2.63 -13.44
CA ALA A 3 2.04 3.24 -12.26
C ALA A 3 2.12 2.30 -11.04
N PHE A 4 2.44 2.86 -9.90
CA PHE A 4 2.46 2.15 -8.63
C PHE A 4 1.79 3.01 -7.57
N PHE A 5 0.62 2.58 -7.10
CA PHE A 5 -0.16 3.29 -6.09
C PHE A 5 -0.39 2.41 -4.87
N LEU A 6 -0.62 3.06 -3.76
CA LEU A 6 -1.15 2.44 -2.55
C LEU A 6 -2.53 3.02 -2.28
N ALA A 7 -3.45 2.17 -1.84
CA ALA A 7 -4.77 2.60 -1.40
C ALA A 7 -5.00 2.05 0.01
N LEU A 8 -5.45 2.89 0.92
CA LEU A 8 -5.64 2.52 2.31
C LEU A 8 -7.13 2.42 2.62
N ASP A 9 -7.52 1.29 3.23
CA ASP A 9 -8.88 1.05 3.67
C ASP A 9 -8.94 1.10 5.19
N GLN A 10 -9.54 2.14 5.75
CA GLN A 10 -9.77 2.29 7.20
C GLN A 10 -8.49 2.31 8.07
N VAL A 11 -7.43 2.93 7.59
CA VAL A 11 -6.25 3.18 8.44
C VAL A 11 -6.54 4.40 9.31
N GLN A 12 -6.76 4.17 10.62
CA GLN A 12 -7.19 5.21 11.55
C GLN A 12 -6.05 5.79 12.39
N ASP A 13 -5.00 5.02 12.66
CA ASP A 13 -3.87 5.48 13.46
C ASP A 13 -2.97 6.41 12.62
N PRO A 14 -2.77 7.68 13.06
CA PRO A 14 -1.90 8.60 12.34
C PRO A 14 -0.47 8.10 12.16
N ARG A 15 0.05 7.33 13.11
CA ARG A 15 1.41 6.78 13.00
C ARG A 15 1.49 5.73 11.90
N ASN A 16 0.46 4.90 11.75
CA ASN A 16 0.41 3.92 10.67
C ASN A 16 0.29 4.60 9.32
N LEU A 17 -0.54 5.64 9.22
CA LEU A 17 -0.64 6.44 8.00
C LEU A 17 0.72 7.04 7.62
N GLY A 18 1.40 7.66 8.58
CA GLY A 18 2.72 8.24 8.36
C GLY A 18 3.75 7.20 7.93
N ALA A 19 3.75 6.02 8.57
CA ALA A 19 4.64 4.93 8.20
C ALA A 19 4.39 4.42 6.78
N VAL A 20 3.12 4.30 6.37
CA VAL A 20 2.77 3.88 5.01
C VAL A 20 3.21 4.92 3.99
N LEU A 21 3.00 6.20 4.26
CA LEU A 21 3.45 7.27 3.36
C LEU A 21 4.97 7.24 3.17
N ARG A 22 5.70 7.01 4.25
CA ARG A 22 7.16 6.89 4.19
C ARG A 22 7.60 5.67 3.37
N THR A 23 6.95 4.53 3.55
CA THR A 23 7.20 3.33 2.76
C THR A 23 6.89 3.57 1.28
N ALA A 24 5.77 4.21 0.99
CA ALA A 24 5.36 4.53 -0.36
C ALA A 24 6.41 5.41 -1.06
N GLU A 25 6.87 6.46 -0.39
CA GLU A 25 7.91 7.33 -0.93
C GLU A 25 9.21 6.56 -1.14
N ALA A 26 9.66 5.79 -0.15
CA ALA A 26 10.91 5.04 -0.19
C ALA A 26 10.95 3.99 -1.31
N THR A 27 9.82 3.43 -1.67
CA THR A 27 9.71 2.38 -2.70
C THR A 27 9.32 2.91 -4.08
N GLY A 28 9.23 4.22 -4.23
CA GLY A 28 8.96 4.86 -5.52
C GLY A 28 7.50 4.82 -5.95
N ALA A 29 6.56 4.68 -5.02
CA ALA A 29 5.15 4.79 -5.35
C ALA A 29 4.83 6.19 -5.88
N HIS A 30 3.89 6.25 -6.82
CA HIS A 30 3.51 7.50 -7.47
C HIS A 30 2.42 8.26 -6.72
N GLY A 31 1.73 7.61 -5.80
CA GLY A 31 0.71 8.26 -4.98
C GLY A 31 0.07 7.29 -4.00
N VAL A 32 -0.65 7.87 -3.03
CA VAL A 32 -1.40 7.12 -2.02
C VAL A 32 -2.84 7.64 -2.00
N ILE A 33 -3.79 6.71 -2.01
CA ILE A 33 -5.22 7.01 -1.93
C ILE A 33 -5.66 6.70 -0.50
N VAL A 34 -6.28 7.67 0.16
CA VAL A 34 -6.81 7.50 1.51
C VAL A 34 -8.31 7.81 1.52
N PRO A 35 -9.12 7.14 2.35
CA PRO A 35 -10.51 7.51 2.51
C PRO A 35 -10.63 8.92 3.09
N LYS A 36 -11.61 9.67 2.60
CA LYS A 36 -11.90 11.01 3.12
C LYS A 36 -12.45 10.95 4.54
N HIS A 37 -13.18 9.90 4.86
CA HIS A 37 -13.78 9.63 6.18
C HIS A 37 -13.21 8.34 6.73
N HIS A 38 -13.25 8.18 8.06
CA HIS A 38 -12.79 6.97 8.77
C HIS A 38 -11.31 6.63 8.51
N ALA A 39 -10.49 7.63 8.20
CA ALA A 39 -9.06 7.50 8.09
C ALA A 39 -8.36 8.58 8.88
N ALA A 40 -7.13 8.32 9.29
CA ALA A 40 -6.28 9.33 9.89
C ALA A 40 -6.07 10.48 8.91
N GLY A 41 -6.19 11.71 9.39
CA GLY A 41 -5.80 12.88 8.62
C GLY A 41 -4.29 13.04 8.59
N LEU A 42 -3.81 13.95 7.74
CA LEU A 42 -2.40 14.38 7.77
C LEU A 42 -2.20 15.35 8.94
N THR A 43 -2.32 14.80 10.16
CA THR A 43 -2.09 15.53 11.41
C THR A 43 -0.59 15.69 11.65
N GLY A 44 -0.23 16.50 12.66
CA GLY A 44 1.16 16.62 13.08
C GLY A 44 1.80 15.27 13.43
N ALA A 45 1.04 14.35 14.06
CA ALA A 45 1.53 13.01 14.38
C ALA A 45 1.80 12.17 13.12
N ALA A 46 0.93 12.21 12.12
CA ALA A 46 1.12 11.52 10.86
C ALA A 46 2.30 12.11 10.08
N ALA A 47 2.41 13.43 10.00
CA ALA A 47 3.51 14.13 9.35
C ALA A 47 4.85 13.78 10.00
N LYS A 48 4.90 13.73 11.33
CA LYS A 48 6.11 13.35 12.08
C LYS A 48 6.51 11.90 11.78
N SER A 49 5.57 10.97 11.76
CA SER A 49 5.82 9.56 11.44
C SER A 49 6.28 9.39 9.99
N ALA A 50 5.77 10.19 9.08
CA ALA A 50 6.15 10.16 7.66
C ALA A 50 7.56 10.73 7.43
N MET A 51 8.10 11.53 8.37
CA MET A 51 9.43 12.15 8.27
C MET A 51 9.64 12.90 6.95
N GLY A 52 8.66 13.75 6.58
CA GLY A 52 8.70 14.55 5.36
C GLY A 52 8.14 13.84 4.12
N ALA A 53 7.87 12.55 4.16
CA ALA A 53 7.34 11.82 3.01
C ALA A 53 5.99 12.35 2.54
N ALA A 54 5.16 12.85 3.45
CA ALA A 54 3.86 13.43 3.12
C ALA A 54 3.95 14.64 2.18
N GLU A 55 5.08 15.33 2.15
CA GLU A 55 5.34 16.45 1.25
C GLU A 55 5.90 16.00 -0.11
N LEU A 56 6.45 14.79 -0.16
CA LEU A 56 7.13 14.25 -1.33
C LEU A 56 6.26 13.35 -2.19
N ILE A 57 5.15 12.85 -1.66
CA ILE A 57 4.29 11.92 -2.37
C ILE A 57 2.86 12.47 -2.45
N PRO A 58 2.22 12.46 -3.63
CA PRO A 58 0.83 12.88 -3.75
C PRO A 58 -0.11 11.98 -2.94
N VAL A 59 -1.03 12.60 -2.20
CA VAL A 59 -2.06 11.92 -1.43
C VAL A 59 -3.42 12.36 -1.95
N ALA A 60 -4.21 11.41 -2.44
CA ALA A 60 -5.57 11.67 -2.88
C ALA A 60 -6.56 11.22 -1.79
N ARG A 61 -7.53 12.06 -1.48
CA ARG A 61 -8.60 11.74 -0.55
C ARG A 61 -9.85 11.38 -1.32
N GLU A 62 -10.37 10.19 -1.09
CA GLU A 62 -11.55 9.69 -1.81
C GLU A 62 -12.69 9.37 -0.85
N THR A 63 -13.90 9.78 -1.22
CA THR A 63 -15.10 9.48 -0.43
C THR A 63 -15.46 8.01 -0.49
N ASN A 64 -15.26 7.38 -1.65
CA ASN A 64 -15.61 5.98 -1.89
C ASN A 64 -14.41 5.26 -2.51
N LEU A 65 -13.76 4.42 -1.71
CA LEU A 65 -12.57 3.70 -2.16
C LEU A 65 -12.89 2.71 -3.27
N VAL A 66 -14.04 2.02 -3.22
CA VAL A 66 -14.44 1.08 -4.27
C VAL A 66 -14.55 1.80 -5.61
N ASN A 67 -15.15 2.99 -5.64
CA ASN A 67 -15.23 3.78 -6.86
C ASN A 67 -13.85 4.20 -7.37
N ALA A 68 -12.97 4.59 -6.48
CA ALA A 68 -11.60 4.94 -6.84
C ALA A 68 -10.86 3.75 -7.46
N LEU A 69 -11.01 2.55 -6.88
CA LEU A 69 -10.42 1.33 -7.42
C LEU A 69 -11.01 0.98 -8.80
N GLU A 70 -12.32 1.13 -8.98
CA GLU A 70 -12.95 0.89 -10.28
C GLU A 70 -12.43 1.85 -11.35
N THR A 71 -12.20 3.11 -10.99
CA THR A 71 -11.60 4.10 -11.89
C THR A 71 -10.18 3.67 -12.30
N LEU A 72 -9.37 3.24 -11.35
CA LEU A 72 -8.02 2.75 -11.63
C LEU A 72 -8.04 1.53 -12.56
N LYS A 73 -8.95 0.60 -12.32
CA LYS A 73 -9.11 -0.61 -13.16
C LYS A 73 -9.44 -0.24 -14.61
N LYS A 74 -10.30 0.74 -14.83
CA LYS A 74 -10.62 1.24 -16.17
C LYS A 74 -9.41 1.85 -16.88
N GLU A 75 -8.49 2.40 -16.12
CA GLU A 75 -7.24 2.95 -16.65
C GLU A 75 -6.13 1.90 -16.79
N GLY A 76 -6.46 0.63 -16.61
CA GLY A 76 -5.50 -0.47 -16.78
C GLY A 76 -4.62 -0.75 -15.58
N VAL A 77 -4.97 -0.25 -14.41
CA VAL A 77 -4.22 -0.51 -13.17
C VAL A 77 -4.81 -1.75 -12.49
N TRP A 78 -3.97 -2.74 -12.21
CA TRP A 78 -4.36 -3.95 -11.47
C TRP A 78 -4.43 -3.66 -9.98
N THR A 79 -5.51 -4.06 -9.33
CA THR A 79 -5.69 -3.86 -7.89
C THR A 79 -5.40 -5.16 -7.15
N VAL A 80 -4.51 -5.07 -6.17
CA VAL A 80 -4.06 -6.20 -5.35
C VAL A 80 -4.34 -5.89 -3.88
N GLY A 81 -5.28 -6.61 -3.30
CA GLY A 81 -5.66 -6.43 -1.91
C GLY A 81 -4.86 -7.33 -0.98
N ALA A 82 -4.31 -6.77 0.07
CA ALA A 82 -3.62 -7.52 1.10
C ALA A 82 -4.62 -8.04 2.15
N VAL A 83 -4.65 -9.34 2.34
CA VAL A 83 -5.53 -10.01 3.31
C VAL A 83 -4.70 -10.91 4.22
N PRO A 84 -5.16 -11.17 5.47
CA PRO A 84 -4.38 -11.99 6.40
C PRO A 84 -4.14 -13.43 5.93
N ALA A 85 -5.12 -14.01 5.24
CA ALA A 85 -5.03 -15.40 4.76
C ALA A 85 -5.89 -15.57 3.51
N GLY A 86 -5.64 -16.62 2.76
CA GLY A 86 -6.44 -17.00 1.58
C GLY A 86 -6.05 -16.31 0.29
N GLY A 87 -5.07 -15.42 0.31
CA GLY A 87 -4.53 -14.79 -0.89
C GLY A 87 -3.39 -15.60 -1.50
N LYS A 88 -2.98 -15.18 -2.70
CA LYS A 88 -1.78 -15.72 -3.33
C LYS A 88 -0.54 -15.18 -2.61
N LEU A 89 0.58 -15.88 -2.74
CA LEU A 89 1.85 -15.37 -2.26
C LEU A 89 2.29 -14.19 -3.14
N PRO A 90 2.89 -13.13 -2.58
CA PRO A 90 3.25 -11.95 -3.36
C PRO A 90 4.14 -12.24 -4.56
N TRP A 91 5.06 -13.19 -4.42
CA TRP A 91 5.97 -13.57 -5.50
C TRP A 91 5.34 -14.44 -6.59
N GLU A 92 4.12 -14.92 -6.37
CA GLU A 92 3.34 -15.61 -7.40
C GLU A 92 2.55 -14.66 -8.32
N LEU A 93 2.42 -13.39 -7.92
CA LEU A 93 1.78 -12.37 -8.72
C LEU A 93 2.80 -11.58 -9.52
N GLU A 94 2.46 -11.27 -10.77
CA GLU A 94 3.26 -10.35 -11.56
C GLU A 94 2.90 -8.92 -11.21
N MET A 95 3.84 -8.20 -10.58
CA MET A 95 3.65 -6.83 -10.12
C MET A 95 4.56 -5.83 -10.86
N THR A 96 4.96 -6.18 -12.07
CA THR A 96 5.80 -5.31 -12.90
C THR A 96 5.02 -4.30 -13.73
N GLY A 97 3.74 -4.56 -13.98
CA GLY A 97 2.85 -3.64 -14.67
C GLY A 97 2.22 -2.59 -13.75
N PRO A 98 1.28 -1.79 -14.27
CA PRO A 98 0.56 -0.82 -13.45
C PRO A 98 -0.21 -1.51 -12.31
N ILE A 99 0.02 -1.08 -11.08
CA ILE A 99 -0.52 -1.77 -9.90
C ILE A 99 -0.94 -0.79 -8.82
N CYS A 100 -1.98 -1.15 -8.08
CA CYS A 100 -2.39 -0.50 -6.84
C CYS A 100 -2.45 -1.55 -5.74
N LEU A 101 -1.63 -1.43 -4.72
CA LEU A 101 -1.71 -2.24 -3.53
C LEU A 101 -2.77 -1.66 -2.59
N VAL A 102 -3.73 -2.48 -2.19
CA VAL A 102 -4.83 -2.07 -1.32
C VAL A 102 -4.61 -2.69 0.06
N LEU A 103 -4.46 -1.83 1.06
CA LEU A 103 -4.06 -2.20 2.41
C LEU A 103 -5.18 -1.86 3.39
N GLY A 104 -5.48 -2.79 4.28
CA GLY A 104 -6.52 -2.60 5.30
C GLY A 104 -5.99 -2.04 6.61
N GLY A 105 -6.92 -1.70 7.50
CA GLY A 105 -6.61 -1.29 8.86
C GLY A 105 -6.18 -2.44 9.75
N GLU A 106 -5.72 -2.09 10.94
CA GLU A 106 -5.23 -3.07 11.93
C GLU A 106 -6.34 -4.04 12.36
N GLY A 107 -5.99 -5.31 12.40
CA GLY A 107 -6.82 -6.38 12.94
C GLY A 107 -8.00 -6.81 12.08
N GLU A 108 -8.54 -5.95 11.25
CA GLU A 108 -9.74 -6.24 10.46
C GLU A 108 -9.46 -6.49 8.97
N GLY A 109 -8.31 -6.04 8.48
CA GLY A 109 -7.97 -6.15 7.08
C GLY A 109 -8.85 -5.27 6.21
N LEU A 110 -9.12 -5.72 4.99
CA LEU A 110 -9.97 -5.00 4.05
C LEU A 110 -11.45 -5.21 4.37
N ARG A 111 -12.26 -4.17 4.21
CA ARG A 111 -13.72 -4.34 4.20
C ARG A 111 -14.10 -5.29 3.07
N PRO A 112 -15.18 -6.11 3.25
CA PRO A 112 -15.56 -7.11 2.24
C PRO A 112 -15.77 -6.55 0.84
N LEU A 113 -16.41 -5.40 0.70
CA LEU A 113 -16.63 -4.78 -0.61
C LEU A 113 -15.32 -4.33 -1.27
N VAL A 114 -14.36 -3.87 -0.48
CA VAL A 114 -13.05 -3.46 -0.99
C VAL A 114 -12.28 -4.70 -1.46
N ALA A 115 -12.21 -5.74 -0.64
CA ALA A 115 -11.57 -7.00 -1.02
C ALA A 115 -12.17 -7.59 -2.30
N LYS A 116 -13.49 -7.57 -2.40
CA LYS A 116 -14.21 -8.07 -3.58
C LYS A 116 -13.94 -7.25 -4.84
N SER A 117 -13.62 -5.98 -4.69
CA SER A 117 -13.28 -5.10 -5.81
C SER A 117 -11.85 -5.29 -6.32
N CYS A 118 -11.00 -5.96 -5.57
CA CYS A 118 -9.62 -6.20 -5.99
C CYS A 118 -9.55 -7.29 -7.05
N ASP A 119 -8.68 -7.10 -8.04
CA ASP A 119 -8.43 -8.12 -9.07
C ASP A 119 -7.77 -9.35 -8.48
N PHE A 120 -6.88 -9.16 -7.52
CA PHE A 120 -6.17 -10.23 -6.83
C PHE A 120 -6.11 -9.95 -5.33
N LEU A 121 -6.03 -11.03 -4.55
CA LEU A 121 -5.75 -10.96 -3.13
C LEU A 121 -4.40 -11.60 -2.85
N VAL A 122 -3.63 -10.99 -1.98
CA VAL A 122 -2.30 -11.46 -1.60
C VAL A 122 -2.22 -11.60 -0.08
N SER A 123 -1.53 -12.63 0.37
CA SER A 123 -1.28 -12.89 1.79
C SER A 123 0.19 -13.16 2.01
N LEU A 124 0.76 -12.59 3.06
CA LEU A 124 2.11 -12.93 3.49
C LEU A 124 2.06 -14.25 4.26
N PRO A 125 2.99 -15.18 4.00
CA PRO A 125 3.00 -16.45 4.73
C PRO A 125 3.47 -16.21 6.18
N MET A 126 2.66 -16.66 7.12
CA MET A 126 2.98 -16.58 8.54
C MET A 126 3.48 -17.94 9.03
N ARG A 127 4.75 -18.01 9.40
CA ARG A 127 5.40 -19.24 9.82
C ARG A 127 5.37 -19.45 11.34
N GLY A 128 4.92 -18.46 12.07
CA GLY A 128 4.80 -18.51 13.52
C GLY A 128 3.37 -18.81 13.96
N ARG A 129 3.07 -18.45 15.20
CA ARG A 129 1.76 -18.68 15.83
C ARG A 129 0.78 -17.52 15.66
N LEU A 130 1.25 -16.34 15.27
CA LEU A 130 0.41 -15.19 15.03
C LEU A 130 -0.18 -15.24 13.61
N TYR A 131 -1.38 -14.71 13.45
CA TYR A 131 -2.12 -14.81 12.19
C TYR A 131 -1.77 -13.71 11.18
N SER A 132 -1.21 -12.60 11.64
CA SER A 132 -0.89 -11.49 10.74
C SER A 132 0.24 -10.64 11.28
N LEU A 133 0.91 -9.93 10.37
CA LEU A 133 1.77 -8.81 10.72
C LEU A 133 0.90 -7.61 11.08
N THR A 134 1.46 -6.67 11.86
CA THR A 134 0.80 -5.38 12.04
C THR A 134 0.78 -4.60 10.72
N VAL A 135 -0.05 -3.55 10.65
CA VAL A 135 -0.21 -2.76 9.41
C VAL A 135 1.13 -2.19 8.93
N SER A 136 1.98 -1.70 9.84
CA SER A 136 3.23 -1.02 9.44
C SER A 136 4.24 -1.91 8.72
N PRO A 137 4.56 -3.15 9.14
CA PRO A 137 5.50 -3.99 8.42
C PRO A 137 4.95 -4.56 7.11
N ALA A 138 3.68 -4.94 7.06
CA ALA A 138 3.11 -5.59 5.88
C ALA A 138 3.20 -4.72 4.61
N PRO A 139 2.86 -3.42 4.63
CA PRO A 139 3.05 -2.54 3.48
C PRO A 139 4.49 -2.51 2.99
N SER A 140 5.46 -2.45 3.90
CA SER A 140 6.88 -2.42 3.53
C SER A 140 7.29 -3.69 2.79
N VAL A 141 6.89 -4.86 3.27
CA VAL A 141 7.20 -6.13 2.63
C VAL A 141 6.61 -6.19 1.22
N LEU A 142 5.35 -5.84 1.07
CA LEU A 142 4.66 -5.86 -0.24
C LEU A 142 5.23 -4.84 -1.20
N CYS A 143 5.51 -3.62 -0.75
CA CYS A 143 6.09 -2.58 -1.59
C CYS A 143 7.50 -2.96 -2.07
N TYR A 144 8.32 -3.56 -1.21
CA TYR A 144 9.64 -4.01 -1.61
C TYR A 144 9.60 -5.24 -2.53
N GLU A 145 8.56 -6.04 -2.46
CA GLU A 145 8.36 -7.10 -3.47
C GLU A 145 8.10 -6.48 -4.86
N VAL A 146 7.34 -5.40 -4.93
CA VAL A 146 7.17 -4.65 -6.19
C VAL A 146 8.52 -4.13 -6.69
N VAL A 147 9.31 -3.53 -5.82
CA VAL A 147 10.65 -3.03 -6.16
C VAL A 147 11.55 -4.17 -6.67
N ARG A 148 11.55 -5.30 -5.99
CA ARG A 148 12.33 -6.47 -6.40
C ARG A 148 11.94 -6.94 -7.81
N GLN A 149 10.66 -7.10 -8.06
CA GLN A 149 10.17 -7.55 -9.37
C GLN A 149 10.49 -6.55 -10.49
N ARG A 150 10.47 -5.27 -10.19
CA ARG A 150 10.78 -4.20 -11.15
C ARG A 150 12.28 -3.96 -11.36
N GLY A 151 13.12 -4.85 -10.85
CA GLY A 151 14.56 -4.83 -11.07
C GLY A 151 15.40 -4.22 -9.95
N GLY A 152 14.82 -4.07 -8.78
CA GLY A 152 15.54 -3.69 -7.56
C GLY A 152 16.27 -2.35 -7.67
N ASN A 153 17.57 -2.41 -7.83
CA ASN A 153 18.44 -1.24 -7.83
C ASN A 153 18.70 -0.60 -9.20
N LYS A 154 17.96 -0.97 -10.23
CA LYS A 154 18.12 -0.33 -11.55
C LYS A 154 17.79 1.15 -11.47
N GLY A 155 18.72 2.00 -11.91
CA GLY A 155 18.55 3.45 -11.91
C GLY A 155 18.74 4.15 -10.57
N LEU A 156 19.30 3.48 -9.59
CA LEU A 156 19.62 4.09 -8.31
C LEU A 156 21.05 4.66 -8.34
N ASP A 157 21.17 5.89 -8.78
CA ASP A 157 22.41 6.69 -8.63
C ASP A 157 22.48 7.33 -7.23
N ARG A 158 21.92 6.70 -6.22
CA ARG A 158 21.94 7.25 -4.87
C ARG A 158 23.12 6.70 -4.10
N LYS A 159 23.82 7.61 -3.43
CA LYS A 159 24.84 7.21 -2.47
C LYS A 159 24.18 6.35 -1.38
N PRO A 160 24.83 5.27 -0.97
CA PRO A 160 24.31 4.49 0.17
C PRO A 160 24.15 5.40 1.39
N LEU A 161 23.10 5.16 2.14
CA LEU A 161 22.96 5.79 3.45
C LEU A 161 24.06 5.23 4.34
N THR A 162 25.01 6.05 4.63
CA THR A 162 26.07 5.73 5.62
C THR A 162 25.65 6.13 7.00
#